data_4c7c1054fe3cc7524062ad851dc7d683
#
_entry.id   4c7c1054fe3cc7524062ad851dc7d683
#
_cell.length_a   1.000
_cell.length_b   1.000
_cell.length_c   1.000
_cell.angle_alpha   90.00
_cell.angle_beta   90.00
_cell.angle_gamma   90.00
#
_symmetry.space_group_name_H-M   'P 1'
#
loop_
_entity.id
_entity.type
_entity.pdbx_description
1 polymer ?
#
loop_
_entity_poly.entity_id
_entity_poly.type
_entity_poly.pdbx_seq_one_letter_code
_entity_poly.pdbx_strand_id
1 'polypeptide(L)'
;MLDVVIVGGGPAGLNAALLLGRARRRVLVCDAGAPRNAPVAHLHGFLSRDGLPPGELGRIGREQLGAYGSVELRQVQVEAAGTASDGEGFAVTLADGTREAARRLLLATGVVDQLPAIDGLAGLWGRGVFNCPYCDGWEVRDQPLAVLGADQRALQLALHLTGWSDDVVWCSNGPLPAPLEEAGRAPLAARGVRLQQEPIVRLEGTDGQLKRVVFASGGPLERRAAFLHPPTRQRSDLPGQLGCTLLEDGSVSVGDFGQTSVPGLFAAGDMARRPTMPVPGAQVVIAAAEGAIAAVAIDQDLVLNNLAG
;
A
#
# COMPACT_ATOMS: atom_id res chain seq x y z
N MET A 1 -8.50 22.59 -20.55
CA MET A 1 -7.41 21.96 -19.79
C MET A 1 -7.91 21.70 -18.38
N LEU A 2 -7.64 20.52 -17.83
CA LEU A 2 -7.97 20.16 -16.44
C LEU A 2 -7.05 20.91 -15.47
N ASP A 3 -7.52 21.13 -14.24
CA ASP A 3 -6.65 21.63 -13.17
C ASP A 3 -5.75 20.50 -12.66
N VAL A 4 -6.32 19.30 -12.47
CA VAL A 4 -5.59 18.14 -11.93
C VAL A 4 -6.02 16.85 -12.63
N VAL A 5 -5.05 16.01 -12.96
CA VAL A 5 -5.29 14.58 -13.20
C VAL A 5 -4.78 13.79 -11.98
N ILE A 6 -5.59 12.86 -11.48
CA ILE A 6 -5.26 11.93 -10.40
C ILE A 6 -5.17 10.53 -10.99
N VAL A 7 -4.02 9.88 -10.83
CA VAL A 7 -3.80 8.51 -11.30
C VAL A 7 -3.90 7.53 -10.14
N GLY A 8 -5.01 6.80 -10.08
CA GLY A 8 -5.37 5.85 -9.04
C GLY A 8 -6.57 6.28 -8.22
N GLY A 9 -7.60 5.43 -8.18
CA GLY A 9 -8.85 5.59 -7.42
C GLY A 9 -8.87 4.83 -6.09
N GLY A 10 -7.72 4.64 -5.46
CA GLY A 10 -7.61 4.15 -4.10
C GLY A 10 -7.95 5.22 -3.06
N PRO A 11 -7.79 4.92 -1.75
CA PRO A 11 -8.12 5.86 -0.67
C PRO A 11 -7.44 7.24 -0.81
N ALA A 12 -6.18 7.26 -1.24
CA ALA A 12 -5.45 8.51 -1.47
C ALA A 12 -6.07 9.33 -2.61
N GLY A 13 -6.27 8.71 -3.79
CA GLY A 13 -6.80 9.41 -4.95
C GLY A 13 -8.25 9.87 -4.77
N LEU A 14 -9.12 9.02 -4.20
CA LEU A 14 -10.52 9.39 -3.95
C LEU A 14 -10.63 10.53 -2.95
N ASN A 15 -9.83 10.52 -1.86
CA ASN A 15 -9.89 11.59 -0.87
C ASN A 15 -9.29 12.89 -1.42
N ALA A 16 -8.24 12.81 -2.24
CA ALA A 16 -7.72 13.97 -2.96
C ALA A 16 -8.77 14.57 -3.91
N ALA A 17 -9.45 13.73 -4.70
CA ALA A 17 -10.50 14.15 -5.61
C ALA A 17 -11.68 14.82 -4.88
N LEU A 18 -12.05 14.29 -3.69
CA LEU A 18 -13.10 14.86 -2.85
C LEU A 18 -12.76 16.29 -2.44
N LEU A 19 -11.56 16.55 -1.93
CA LEU A 19 -11.15 17.88 -1.49
C LEU A 19 -10.98 18.85 -2.66
N LEU A 20 -10.38 18.41 -3.78
CA LEU A 20 -10.25 19.24 -4.98
C LEU A 20 -11.62 19.57 -5.61
N GLY A 21 -12.57 18.64 -5.59
CA GLY A 21 -13.94 18.88 -5.99
C GLY A 21 -14.63 19.92 -5.10
N ARG A 22 -14.42 19.87 -3.79
CA ARG A 22 -14.89 20.88 -2.84
C ARG A 22 -14.24 22.25 -3.05
N ALA A 23 -12.99 22.26 -3.51
CA ALA A 23 -12.28 23.47 -3.95
C ALA A 23 -12.67 23.92 -5.35
N ARG A 24 -13.66 23.27 -5.98
CA ARG A 24 -14.20 23.59 -7.33
C ARG A 24 -13.16 23.46 -8.44
N ARG A 25 -12.14 22.60 -8.28
CA ARG A 25 -11.15 22.29 -9.32
C ARG A 25 -11.72 21.30 -10.33
N ARG A 26 -11.31 21.43 -11.59
CA ARG A 26 -11.63 20.47 -12.64
C ARG A 26 -10.68 19.30 -12.53
N VAL A 27 -11.19 18.16 -12.11
CA VAL A 27 -10.40 16.96 -11.76
C VAL A 27 -10.83 15.78 -12.62
N LEU A 28 -9.86 15.06 -13.17
CA LEU A 28 -10.07 13.75 -13.75
C LEU A 28 -9.36 12.72 -12.85
N VAL A 29 -10.09 11.73 -12.37
CA VAL A 29 -9.55 10.55 -11.69
C VAL A 29 -9.54 9.38 -12.67
N CYS A 30 -8.36 8.83 -12.92
CA CYS A 30 -8.17 7.61 -13.73
C CYS A 30 -7.90 6.42 -12.80
N ASP A 31 -8.80 5.44 -12.77
CA ASP A 31 -8.70 4.27 -11.90
C ASP A 31 -8.74 2.96 -12.70
N ALA A 32 -7.69 2.14 -12.59
CA ALA A 32 -7.62 0.83 -13.23
C ALA A 32 -8.43 -0.26 -12.48
N GLY A 33 -8.98 0.03 -11.30
CA GLY A 33 -9.87 -0.87 -10.57
C GLY A 33 -9.20 -2.04 -9.84
N ALA A 34 -7.89 -1.96 -9.55
CA ALA A 34 -7.13 -3.04 -8.90
C ALA A 34 -6.49 -2.59 -7.56
N PRO A 35 -7.25 -2.33 -6.50
CA PRO A 35 -6.70 -1.86 -5.25
C PRO A 35 -5.86 -2.96 -4.55
N ARG A 36 -4.79 -2.55 -3.83
CA ARG A 36 -3.88 -3.46 -3.12
C ARG A 36 -4.61 -4.34 -2.09
N ASN A 37 -5.60 -3.79 -1.43
CA ASN A 37 -6.37 -4.47 -0.39
C ASN A 37 -7.58 -5.27 -0.91
N ALA A 38 -7.69 -5.51 -2.21
CA ALA A 38 -8.77 -6.33 -2.77
C ALA A 38 -8.86 -7.76 -2.19
N PRO A 39 -7.74 -8.43 -1.80
CA PRO A 39 -7.82 -9.78 -1.23
C PRO A 39 -8.42 -9.85 0.18
N VAL A 40 -8.38 -8.77 0.98
CA VAL A 40 -8.86 -8.79 2.36
C VAL A 40 -10.38 -8.66 2.43
N ALA A 41 -11.00 -9.33 3.42
CA ALA A 41 -12.44 -9.28 3.60
C ALA A 41 -12.91 -7.94 4.20
N HIS A 42 -12.17 -7.40 5.15
CA HIS A 42 -12.51 -6.19 5.90
C HIS A 42 -11.28 -5.31 6.08
N LEU A 43 -11.46 -4.01 6.07
CA LEU A 43 -10.45 -3.05 6.48
C LEU A 43 -10.64 -2.69 7.95
N HIS A 44 -9.54 -2.46 8.67
CA HIS A 44 -9.59 -2.08 10.06
C HIS A 44 -8.76 -0.82 10.34
N GLY A 45 -8.99 -0.22 11.51
CA GLY A 45 -8.25 0.97 11.96
C GLY A 45 -8.65 2.27 11.28
N PHE A 46 -9.79 2.33 10.57
CA PHE A 46 -10.34 3.58 10.04
C PHE A 46 -11.59 3.96 10.83
N LEU A 47 -11.45 4.96 11.70
CA LEU A 47 -12.55 5.44 12.55
C LEU A 47 -13.82 5.68 11.72
N SER A 48 -14.95 5.22 12.19
CA SER A 48 -16.26 5.22 11.54
C SER A 48 -16.42 4.26 10.34
N ARG A 49 -15.35 3.57 9.92
CA ARG A 49 -15.34 2.59 8.82
C ARG A 49 -14.67 1.26 9.19
N ASP A 50 -14.41 1.05 10.48
CA ASP A 50 -13.83 -0.19 10.99
C ASP A 50 -14.71 -1.39 10.64
N GLY A 51 -14.11 -2.47 10.12
CA GLY A 51 -14.81 -3.67 9.66
C GLY A 51 -15.51 -3.56 8.29
N LEU A 52 -15.36 -2.43 7.59
CA LEU A 52 -16.00 -2.27 6.27
C LEU A 52 -15.24 -3.08 5.19
N PRO A 53 -15.91 -3.75 4.25
CA PRO A 53 -15.22 -4.32 3.09
C PRO A 53 -14.52 -3.24 2.26
N PRO A 54 -13.28 -3.46 1.79
CA PRO A 54 -12.53 -2.45 1.02
C PRO A 54 -13.26 -1.94 -0.22
N GLY A 55 -13.94 -2.84 -0.94
CA GLY A 55 -14.74 -2.49 -2.12
C GLY A 55 -15.89 -1.53 -1.79
N GLU A 56 -16.49 -1.67 -0.61
CA GLU A 56 -17.57 -0.80 -0.13
C GLU A 56 -17.07 0.60 0.20
N LEU A 57 -15.88 0.72 0.82
CA LEU A 57 -15.25 2.03 1.02
C LEU A 57 -15.02 2.74 -0.32
N GLY A 58 -14.49 2.02 -1.31
CA GLY A 58 -14.31 2.58 -2.65
C GLY A 58 -15.61 2.99 -3.32
N ARG A 59 -16.68 2.20 -3.17
CA ARG A 59 -18.02 2.52 -3.68
C ARG A 59 -18.57 3.81 -3.06
N ILE A 60 -18.54 3.90 -1.73
CA ILE A 60 -18.97 5.10 -0.99
C ILE A 60 -18.15 6.32 -1.43
N GLY A 61 -16.83 6.19 -1.53
CA GLY A 61 -15.96 7.29 -1.98
C GLY A 61 -16.35 7.79 -3.37
N ARG A 62 -16.57 6.88 -4.33
CA ARG A 62 -17.00 7.26 -5.69
C ARG A 62 -18.38 7.93 -5.71
N GLU A 63 -19.33 7.44 -4.92
CA GLU A 63 -20.66 8.06 -4.81
C GLU A 63 -20.58 9.49 -4.25
N GLN A 64 -19.74 9.72 -3.24
CA GLN A 64 -19.54 11.06 -2.68
C GLN A 64 -18.99 12.05 -3.72
N LEU A 65 -18.14 11.59 -4.66
CA LEU A 65 -17.63 12.43 -5.75
C LEU A 65 -18.74 12.87 -6.70
N GLY A 66 -19.81 12.11 -6.86
CA GLY A 66 -20.95 12.46 -7.72
C GLY A 66 -21.67 13.77 -7.36
N ALA A 67 -21.47 14.27 -6.12
CA ALA A 67 -21.99 15.58 -5.71
C ALA A 67 -21.22 16.77 -6.34
N TYR A 68 -20.05 16.52 -6.93
CA TYR A 68 -19.15 17.56 -7.44
C TYR A 68 -19.04 17.45 -8.97
N GLY A 69 -19.83 18.21 -9.71
CA GLY A 69 -19.84 18.19 -11.18
C GLY A 69 -18.52 18.60 -11.86
N SER A 70 -17.53 19.05 -11.10
CA SER A 70 -16.19 19.37 -11.58
C SER A 70 -15.23 18.19 -11.48
N VAL A 71 -15.65 17.04 -10.92
CA VAL A 71 -14.86 15.81 -10.77
C VAL A 71 -15.41 14.76 -11.71
N GLU A 72 -14.58 14.31 -12.64
CA GLU A 72 -14.85 13.18 -13.52
C GLU A 72 -14.05 11.97 -13.01
N LEU A 73 -14.67 10.79 -12.99
CA LEU A 73 -14.02 9.53 -12.67
C LEU A 73 -14.15 8.60 -13.88
N ARG A 74 -13.00 8.14 -14.39
CA ARG A 74 -12.94 7.16 -15.49
C ARG A 74 -12.28 5.88 -15.01
N GLN A 75 -12.91 4.77 -15.32
CA GLN A 75 -12.33 3.45 -15.10
C GLN A 75 -11.39 3.12 -16.27
N VAL A 76 -10.18 3.64 -16.19
CA VAL A 76 -9.16 3.51 -17.24
C VAL A 76 -7.76 3.57 -16.64
N GLN A 77 -6.84 2.82 -17.22
CA GLN A 77 -5.42 2.88 -16.87
C GLN A 77 -4.74 4.06 -17.58
N VAL A 78 -3.84 4.75 -16.87
CA VAL A 78 -2.87 5.68 -17.48
C VAL A 78 -1.64 4.88 -17.87
N GLU A 79 -1.29 4.88 -19.15
CA GLU A 79 -0.14 4.13 -19.68
C GLU A 79 1.13 4.98 -19.73
N ALA A 80 0.98 6.27 -20.00
CA ALA A 80 2.12 7.18 -20.09
C ALA A 80 1.75 8.57 -19.56
N ALA A 81 2.75 9.26 -19.04
CA ALA A 81 2.66 10.65 -18.65
C ALA A 81 3.98 11.37 -18.93
N GLY A 82 3.91 12.65 -19.24
CA GLY A 82 5.05 13.51 -19.47
C GLY A 82 4.68 14.97 -19.30
N THR A 83 5.67 15.87 -19.38
CA THR A 83 5.43 17.31 -19.45
C THR A 83 4.65 17.62 -20.74
N ALA A 84 3.68 18.53 -20.66
CA ALA A 84 2.93 18.98 -21.83
C ALA A 84 3.86 19.66 -22.84
N SER A 85 3.49 19.62 -24.12
CA SER A 85 4.32 20.12 -25.24
C SER A 85 4.61 21.62 -25.19
N ASP A 86 3.76 22.38 -24.50
CA ASP A 86 3.94 23.82 -24.24
C ASP A 86 4.85 24.11 -23.04
N GLY A 87 5.32 23.06 -22.35
CA GLY A 87 6.12 23.17 -21.13
C GLY A 87 5.32 23.50 -19.87
N GLU A 88 4.00 23.67 -19.99
CA GLU A 88 3.12 24.01 -18.87
C GLU A 88 2.21 22.85 -18.47
N GLY A 89 2.53 22.19 -17.34
CA GLY A 89 1.73 21.07 -16.82
C GLY A 89 2.10 19.72 -17.42
N PHE A 90 1.13 18.82 -17.49
CA PHE A 90 1.31 17.41 -17.82
C PHE A 90 0.33 16.96 -18.89
N ALA A 91 0.80 16.06 -19.76
CA ALA A 91 -0.02 15.29 -20.67
C ALA A 91 -0.01 13.82 -20.23
N VAL A 92 -1.18 13.20 -20.16
CA VAL A 92 -1.33 11.77 -19.86
C VAL A 92 -1.97 11.06 -21.03
N THR A 93 -1.54 9.83 -21.31
CA THR A 93 -2.13 8.94 -22.31
C THR A 93 -2.84 7.80 -21.59
N LEU A 94 -4.12 7.63 -21.89
CA LEU A 94 -4.96 6.58 -21.31
C LEU A 94 -4.91 5.31 -22.17
N ALA A 95 -5.25 4.15 -21.61
CA ALA A 95 -5.23 2.87 -22.31
C ALA A 95 -6.21 2.77 -23.49
N ASP A 96 -7.21 3.64 -23.56
CA ASP A 96 -8.12 3.76 -24.70
C ASP A 96 -7.58 4.67 -25.83
N GLY A 97 -6.34 5.16 -25.69
CA GLY A 97 -5.69 6.07 -26.62
C GLY A 97 -6.03 7.56 -26.42
N THR A 98 -6.95 7.88 -25.52
CA THR A 98 -7.30 9.27 -25.18
C THR A 98 -6.10 9.97 -24.53
N ARG A 99 -5.92 11.25 -24.88
CA ARG A 99 -4.93 12.13 -24.25
C ARG A 99 -5.61 13.25 -23.48
N GLU A 100 -5.17 13.45 -22.26
CA GLU A 100 -5.65 14.51 -21.39
C GLU A 100 -4.49 15.41 -20.96
N ALA A 101 -4.78 16.70 -20.78
CA ALA A 101 -3.82 17.68 -20.31
C ALA A 101 -4.30 18.33 -19.01
N ALA A 102 -3.39 18.47 -18.04
CA ALA A 102 -3.68 19.07 -16.75
C ALA A 102 -2.53 19.94 -16.27
N ARG A 103 -2.85 20.95 -15.49
CA ARG A 103 -1.86 21.83 -14.87
C ARG A 103 -1.04 21.12 -13.81
N ARG A 104 -1.65 20.15 -13.09
CA ARG A 104 -1.01 19.37 -12.03
C ARG A 104 -1.33 17.89 -12.16
N LEU A 105 -0.44 17.06 -11.67
CA LEU A 105 -0.60 15.61 -11.68
C LEU A 105 -0.39 15.07 -10.26
N LEU A 106 -1.31 14.20 -9.82
CA LEU A 106 -1.19 13.44 -8.57
C LEU A 106 -1.08 11.95 -8.89
N LEU A 107 0.03 11.33 -8.51
CA LEU A 107 0.19 9.88 -8.54
C LEU A 107 -0.31 9.27 -7.24
N ALA A 108 -1.30 8.39 -7.32
CA ALA A 108 -1.89 7.63 -6.23
C ALA A 108 -2.05 6.15 -6.60
N THR A 109 -1.11 5.64 -7.42
CA THR A 109 -1.16 4.31 -8.04
C THR A 109 -0.93 3.17 -7.06
N GLY A 110 -0.32 3.44 -5.90
CA GLY A 110 0.00 2.44 -4.90
C GLY A 110 1.10 1.47 -5.35
N VAL A 111 1.19 0.35 -4.65
CA VAL A 111 2.23 -0.68 -4.84
C VAL A 111 1.63 -2.05 -5.05
N VAL A 112 2.49 -3.01 -5.43
CA VAL A 112 2.18 -4.44 -5.54
C VAL A 112 3.10 -5.22 -4.60
N ASP A 113 2.53 -6.08 -3.78
CA ASP A 113 3.28 -6.98 -2.90
C ASP A 113 3.94 -8.09 -3.73
N GLN A 114 5.24 -8.31 -3.54
CA GLN A 114 6.01 -9.36 -4.17
C GLN A 114 6.05 -10.58 -3.25
N LEU A 115 5.04 -11.43 -3.37
CA LEU A 115 4.91 -12.60 -2.52
C LEU A 115 6.02 -13.62 -2.83
N PRO A 116 6.63 -14.26 -1.80
CA PRO A 116 7.57 -15.35 -2.03
C PRO A 116 6.87 -16.54 -2.70
N ALA A 117 7.64 -17.28 -3.50
CA ALA A 117 7.15 -18.46 -4.21
C ALA A 117 7.01 -19.69 -3.27
N ILE A 118 6.05 -19.59 -2.32
CA ILE A 118 5.66 -20.69 -1.43
C ILE A 118 4.31 -21.19 -1.92
N ASP A 119 4.21 -22.50 -2.19
CA ASP A 119 2.96 -23.11 -2.64
C ASP A 119 1.83 -22.86 -1.63
N GLY A 120 0.63 -22.53 -2.11
CA GLY A 120 -0.55 -22.18 -1.30
C GLY A 120 -0.57 -20.76 -0.74
N LEU A 121 0.56 -20.02 -0.70
CA LEU A 121 0.61 -18.69 -0.08
C LEU A 121 -0.31 -17.69 -0.80
N ALA A 122 -0.27 -17.63 -2.11
CA ALA A 122 -1.07 -16.67 -2.89
C ALA A 122 -2.59 -16.83 -2.66
N GLY A 123 -3.07 -18.06 -2.49
CA GLY A 123 -4.49 -18.35 -2.20
C GLY A 123 -4.91 -17.99 -0.77
N LEU A 124 -3.96 -17.79 0.13
CA LEU A 124 -4.18 -17.44 1.53
C LEU A 124 -3.93 -15.94 1.81
N TRP A 125 -3.35 -15.22 0.84
CA TRP A 125 -2.99 -13.81 1.02
C TRP A 125 -4.21 -12.93 1.27
N GLY A 126 -4.16 -12.14 2.36
CA GLY A 126 -5.24 -11.27 2.81
C GLY A 126 -6.39 -11.98 3.54
N ARG A 127 -6.27 -13.30 3.79
CA ARG A 127 -7.31 -14.09 4.49
C ARG A 127 -6.78 -14.97 5.62
N GLY A 128 -5.66 -15.63 5.42
CA GLY A 128 -4.96 -16.45 6.41
C GLY A 128 -3.49 -16.13 6.49
N VAL A 129 -3.00 -15.32 5.54
CA VAL A 129 -1.64 -14.78 5.53
C VAL A 129 -1.74 -13.26 5.35
N PHE A 130 -1.16 -12.50 6.25
CA PHE A 130 -1.32 -11.06 6.37
C PHE A 130 0.02 -10.33 6.40
N ASN A 131 0.02 -9.01 6.18
CA ASN A 131 1.22 -8.19 6.29
C ASN A 131 1.23 -7.25 7.51
N CYS A 132 0.07 -7.00 8.13
CA CYS A 132 -0.07 -5.94 9.11
C CYS A 132 -0.78 -6.43 10.38
N PRO A 133 -0.10 -6.52 11.52
CA PRO A 133 -0.74 -6.91 12.77
C PRO A 133 -1.84 -5.94 13.25
N TYR A 134 -1.68 -4.66 12.98
CA TYR A 134 -2.70 -3.66 13.34
C TYR A 134 -3.97 -3.77 12.49
N CYS A 135 -3.85 -4.37 11.29
CA CYS A 135 -4.96 -4.52 10.36
C CYS A 135 -5.76 -5.81 10.63
N ASP A 136 -5.05 -6.91 10.94
CA ASP A 136 -5.64 -8.25 10.96
C ASP A 136 -5.33 -9.05 12.23
N GLY A 137 -4.47 -8.52 13.12
CA GLY A 137 -4.04 -9.25 14.32
C GLY A 137 -5.16 -9.46 15.34
N TRP A 138 -6.09 -8.53 15.44
CA TRP A 138 -7.22 -8.64 16.38
C TRP A 138 -8.15 -9.83 16.04
N GLU A 139 -8.37 -10.11 14.76
CA GLU A 139 -9.23 -11.19 14.25
C GLU A 139 -8.63 -12.57 14.50
N VAL A 140 -7.32 -12.63 14.71
CA VAL A 140 -6.57 -13.87 14.98
C VAL A 140 -5.84 -13.87 16.33
N ARG A 141 -6.21 -12.95 17.24
CA ARG A 141 -5.64 -12.87 18.58
C ARG A 141 -5.88 -14.17 19.35
N ASP A 142 -4.99 -14.45 20.29
CA ASP A 142 -5.03 -15.63 21.18
C ASP A 142 -5.00 -16.97 20.40
N GLN A 143 -4.61 -16.93 19.11
CA GLN A 143 -4.51 -18.12 18.26
C GLN A 143 -3.04 -18.43 17.93
N PRO A 144 -2.72 -19.68 17.55
CA PRO A 144 -1.38 -20.03 17.07
C PRO A 144 -1.02 -19.25 15.79
N LEU A 145 0.03 -18.41 15.86
CA LEU A 145 0.48 -17.56 14.76
C LEU A 145 1.86 -17.99 14.25
N ALA A 146 2.11 -17.76 12.96
CA ALA A 146 3.43 -17.88 12.35
C ALA A 146 3.92 -16.54 11.80
N VAL A 147 5.23 -16.33 11.78
CA VAL A 147 5.88 -15.28 11.00
C VAL A 147 6.74 -15.95 9.94
N LEU A 148 6.64 -15.48 8.70
CA LEU A 148 7.39 -16.02 7.57
C LEU A 148 8.43 -14.99 7.10
N GLY A 149 9.68 -15.43 6.91
CA GLY A 149 10.77 -14.59 6.40
C GLY A 149 12.06 -14.72 7.20
N ALA A 150 13.18 -14.34 6.59
CA ALA A 150 14.53 -14.55 7.13
C ALA A 150 15.33 -13.23 7.27
N ASP A 151 14.63 -12.13 7.55
CA ASP A 151 15.23 -10.81 7.66
C ASP A 151 14.92 -10.12 9.01
N GLN A 152 15.50 -8.95 9.22
CA GLN A 152 15.30 -8.15 10.41
C GLN A 152 13.84 -7.73 10.61
N ARG A 153 13.07 -7.54 9.54
CA ARG A 153 11.65 -7.17 9.62
C ARG A 153 10.82 -8.34 10.13
N ALA A 154 11.15 -9.58 9.73
CA ALA A 154 10.50 -10.79 10.22
C ALA A 154 10.79 -11.00 11.72
N LEU A 155 12.03 -10.77 12.19
CA LEU A 155 12.36 -10.80 13.63
C LEU A 155 11.51 -9.77 14.40
N GLN A 156 11.46 -8.53 13.93
CA GLN A 156 10.66 -7.49 14.60
C GLN A 156 9.17 -7.84 14.60
N LEU A 157 8.65 -8.38 13.50
CA LEU A 157 7.26 -8.81 13.39
C LEU A 157 6.94 -9.95 14.35
N ALA A 158 7.85 -10.93 14.51
CA ALA A 158 7.69 -12.04 15.44
C ALA A 158 7.61 -11.58 16.90
N LEU A 159 8.48 -10.66 17.28
CA LEU A 159 8.45 -10.04 18.61
C LEU A 159 7.18 -9.17 18.81
N HIS A 160 6.75 -8.47 17.79
CA HIS A 160 5.58 -7.60 17.85
C HIS A 160 4.28 -8.39 18.01
N LEU A 161 4.15 -9.52 17.29
CA LEU A 161 2.97 -10.39 17.36
C LEU A 161 2.73 -11.01 18.73
N THR A 162 3.71 -11.03 19.63
CA THR A 162 3.48 -11.44 21.04
C THR A 162 2.49 -10.52 21.78
N GLY A 163 2.17 -9.35 21.25
CA GLY A 163 1.08 -8.51 21.74
C GLY A 163 -0.32 -9.00 21.40
N TRP A 164 -0.44 -9.97 20.48
CA TRP A 164 -1.72 -10.56 20.05
C TRP A 164 -1.86 -12.04 20.37
N SER A 165 -0.75 -12.77 20.56
CA SER A 165 -0.78 -14.20 20.87
C SER A 165 0.45 -14.63 21.66
N ASP A 166 0.25 -15.55 22.62
CA ASP A 166 1.31 -16.20 23.36
C ASP A 166 1.93 -17.39 22.60
N ASP A 167 1.33 -17.85 21.49
CA ASP A 167 1.86 -18.93 20.63
C ASP A 167 2.29 -18.39 19.26
N VAL A 168 3.49 -17.82 19.23
CA VAL A 168 4.11 -17.29 18.00
C VAL A 168 5.31 -18.15 17.63
N VAL A 169 5.38 -18.56 16.35
CA VAL A 169 6.55 -19.25 15.78
C VAL A 169 7.10 -18.45 14.62
N TRP A 170 8.39 -18.15 14.65
CA TRP A 170 9.08 -17.54 13.52
C TRP A 170 9.63 -18.65 12.60
N CYS A 171 9.09 -18.75 11.39
CA CYS A 171 9.48 -19.69 10.34
C CYS A 171 10.38 -18.96 9.33
N SER A 172 11.68 -19.14 9.42
CA SER A 172 12.64 -18.40 8.59
C SER A 172 12.77 -18.97 7.17
N ASN A 173 12.19 -20.15 6.89
CA ASN A 173 12.25 -20.79 5.57
C ASN A 173 13.71 -21.08 5.12
N GLY A 174 14.51 -21.58 6.03
CA GLY A 174 15.94 -21.86 5.87
C GLY A 174 16.78 -21.24 6.99
N PRO A 175 18.09 -21.51 7.00
CA PRO A 175 18.99 -20.99 8.03
C PRO A 175 19.07 -19.46 7.99
N LEU A 176 19.09 -18.84 9.17
CA LEU A 176 19.27 -17.41 9.31
C LEU A 176 20.73 -17.01 9.12
N PRO A 177 21.04 -15.80 8.62
CA PRO A 177 22.36 -15.22 8.76
C PRO A 177 22.77 -15.16 10.22
N ALA A 178 24.00 -15.57 10.54
CA ALA A 178 24.49 -15.67 11.93
C ALA A 178 24.30 -14.39 12.77
N PRO A 179 24.53 -13.16 12.26
CA PRO A 179 24.27 -11.95 13.02
C PRO A 179 22.79 -11.75 13.39
N LEU A 180 21.88 -12.14 12.50
CA LEU A 180 20.44 -12.04 12.73
C LEU A 180 19.95 -13.09 13.74
N GLU A 181 20.45 -14.33 13.63
CA GLU A 181 20.14 -15.40 14.58
C GLU A 181 20.61 -15.03 15.99
N GLU A 182 21.83 -14.53 16.14
CA GLU A 182 22.37 -14.10 17.42
C GLU A 182 21.60 -12.92 18.01
N ALA A 183 21.30 -11.91 17.20
CA ALA A 183 20.51 -10.74 17.63
C ALA A 183 19.08 -11.13 18.07
N GLY A 184 18.51 -12.17 17.45
CA GLY A 184 17.17 -12.66 17.77
C GLY A 184 17.10 -13.55 19.01
N ARG A 185 18.17 -14.26 19.38
CA ARG A 185 18.17 -15.34 20.39
C ARG A 185 17.59 -14.90 21.73
N ALA A 186 18.12 -13.85 22.33
CA ALA A 186 17.67 -13.40 23.64
C ALA A 186 16.27 -12.75 23.61
N PRO A 187 15.93 -11.86 22.66
CA PRO A 187 14.58 -11.29 22.57
C PRO A 187 13.49 -12.34 22.33
N LEU A 188 13.73 -13.31 21.44
CA LEU A 188 12.78 -14.39 21.15
C LEU A 188 12.53 -15.26 22.39
N ALA A 189 13.61 -15.66 23.07
CA ALA A 189 13.50 -16.46 24.30
C ALA A 189 12.73 -15.71 25.42
N ALA A 190 12.99 -14.42 25.58
CA ALA A 190 12.30 -13.58 26.56
C ALA A 190 10.80 -13.43 26.29
N ARG A 191 10.36 -13.60 25.04
CA ARG A 191 8.96 -13.52 24.61
C ARG A 191 8.32 -14.86 24.31
N GLY A 192 9.02 -15.98 24.55
CA GLY A 192 8.52 -17.34 24.29
C GLY A 192 8.34 -17.66 22.80
N VAL A 193 8.90 -16.85 21.89
CA VAL A 193 8.81 -17.09 20.45
C VAL A 193 9.76 -18.21 20.04
N ARG A 194 9.24 -19.24 19.40
CA ARG A 194 10.05 -20.34 18.86
C ARG A 194 10.56 -20.01 17.46
N LEU A 195 11.79 -20.40 17.15
CA LEU A 195 12.38 -20.30 15.82
C LEU A 195 12.33 -21.66 15.13
N GLN A 196 11.80 -21.69 13.89
CA GLN A 196 11.76 -22.85 13.01
C GLN A 196 12.49 -22.51 11.71
N GLN A 197 13.63 -23.17 11.46
CA GLN A 197 14.51 -22.88 10.34
C GLN A 197 14.35 -23.86 9.16
N GLU A 198 13.50 -24.88 9.30
CA GLU A 198 13.25 -25.80 8.19
C GLU A 198 12.64 -25.09 6.99
N PRO A 199 13.08 -25.44 5.75
CA PRO A 199 12.49 -24.90 4.53
C PRO A 199 10.99 -25.18 4.45
N ILE A 200 10.21 -24.16 4.13
CA ILE A 200 8.76 -24.28 3.92
C ILE A 200 8.49 -24.81 2.52
N VAL A 201 7.79 -25.93 2.42
CA VAL A 201 7.37 -26.52 1.14
C VAL A 201 6.07 -25.89 0.68
N ARG A 202 5.09 -25.75 1.57
CA ARG A 202 3.79 -25.18 1.24
C ARG A 202 3.03 -24.71 2.48
N LEU A 203 2.03 -23.87 2.24
CA LEU A 203 0.99 -23.52 3.20
C LEU A 203 -0.30 -24.24 2.82
N GLU A 204 -0.94 -24.88 3.78
CA GLU A 204 -2.21 -25.55 3.58
C GLU A 204 -3.32 -24.82 4.31
N GLY A 205 -4.44 -24.62 3.63
CA GLY A 205 -5.61 -23.95 4.16
C GLY A 205 -6.89 -24.30 3.41
N THR A 206 -8.00 -23.86 3.94
CA THR A 206 -9.33 -24.06 3.36
C THR A 206 -10.10 -22.75 3.46
N ASP A 207 -10.80 -22.38 2.40
CA ASP A 207 -11.60 -21.15 2.31
C ASP A 207 -10.82 -19.87 2.64
N GLY A 208 -9.53 -19.85 2.28
CA GLY A 208 -8.61 -18.74 2.55
C GLY A 208 -8.02 -18.74 3.97
N GLN A 209 -8.43 -19.64 4.86
CA GLN A 209 -7.93 -19.74 6.23
C GLN A 209 -6.73 -20.70 6.29
N LEU A 210 -5.62 -20.25 6.87
CA LEU A 210 -4.46 -21.09 7.11
C LEU A 210 -4.82 -22.18 8.13
N LYS A 211 -4.33 -23.40 7.88
CA LYS A 211 -4.44 -24.55 8.78
C LYS A 211 -3.06 -24.98 9.27
N ARG A 212 -2.08 -25.06 8.37
CA ARG A 212 -0.74 -25.51 8.74
C ARG A 212 0.34 -25.04 7.76
N VAL A 213 1.54 -24.95 8.27
CA VAL A 213 2.79 -24.76 7.53
C VAL A 213 3.45 -26.13 7.38
N VAL A 214 3.77 -26.53 6.16
CA VAL A 214 4.42 -27.82 5.84
C VAL A 214 5.87 -27.57 5.49
N PHE A 215 6.77 -28.25 6.16
CA PHE A 215 8.21 -28.14 6.00
C PHE A 215 8.80 -29.30 5.19
N ALA A 216 10.03 -29.14 4.70
CA ALA A 216 10.75 -30.18 3.95
C ALA A 216 11.09 -31.39 4.82
N SER A 217 11.28 -31.19 6.14
CA SER A 217 11.50 -32.25 7.11
C SER A 217 10.74 -31.93 8.40
N GLY A 218 10.53 -32.95 9.23
CA GLY A 218 9.71 -32.82 10.43
C GLY A 218 8.21 -32.88 10.15
N GLY A 219 7.40 -32.68 11.15
CA GLY A 219 5.93 -32.65 11.04
C GLY A 219 5.40 -31.28 10.63
N PRO A 220 4.15 -31.21 10.11
CA PRO A 220 3.50 -29.95 9.84
C PRO A 220 3.26 -29.18 11.14
N LEU A 221 3.25 -27.85 11.05
CA LEU A 221 2.99 -26.93 12.14
C LEU A 221 1.59 -26.33 12.00
N GLU A 222 0.68 -26.69 12.88
CA GLU A 222 -0.68 -26.12 12.90
C GLU A 222 -0.61 -24.63 13.26
N ARG A 223 -1.20 -23.77 12.41
CA ARG A 223 -1.26 -22.30 12.61
C ARG A 223 -2.58 -21.76 12.09
N ARG A 224 -3.17 -20.85 12.85
CA ARG A 224 -4.41 -20.19 12.46
C ARG A 224 -4.19 -19.08 11.42
N ALA A 225 -3.08 -18.38 11.53
CA ALA A 225 -2.66 -17.36 10.60
C ALA A 225 -1.13 -17.26 10.52
N ALA A 226 -0.66 -16.66 9.43
CA ALA A 226 0.73 -16.27 9.28
C ALA A 226 0.86 -14.80 8.91
N PHE A 227 1.99 -14.20 9.25
CA PHE A 227 2.32 -12.82 8.91
C PHE A 227 3.67 -12.76 8.20
N LEU A 228 3.78 -11.90 7.19
CA LEU A 228 5.04 -11.59 6.54
C LEU A 228 5.03 -10.17 5.98
N HIS A 229 6.22 -9.58 5.82
CA HIS A 229 6.40 -8.31 5.13
C HIS A 229 7.05 -8.54 3.76
N PRO A 230 6.28 -8.78 2.69
CA PRO A 230 6.85 -8.95 1.37
C PRO A 230 7.46 -7.65 0.87
N PRO A 231 8.52 -7.69 0.06
CA PRO A 231 8.95 -6.53 -0.69
C PRO A 231 7.81 -5.99 -1.56
N THR A 232 7.82 -4.70 -1.81
CA THR A 232 6.84 -4.08 -2.71
C THR A 232 7.55 -3.51 -3.94
N ARG A 233 6.81 -3.36 -5.02
CA ARG A 233 7.21 -2.58 -6.19
C ARG A 233 6.15 -1.56 -6.55
N GLN A 234 6.53 -0.50 -7.21
CA GLN A 234 5.58 0.43 -7.79
C GLN A 234 4.58 -0.32 -8.70
N ARG A 235 3.31 0.03 -8.62
CA ARG A 235 2.29 -0.56 -9.50
C ARG A 235 2.42 -0.05 -10.94
N SER A 236 2.96 1.15 -11.11
CA SER A 236 3.11 1.82 -12.39
C SER A 236 4.51 2.38 -12.55
N ASP A 237 5.02 2.41 -13.78
CA ASP A 237 6.31 2.99 -14.12
C ASP A 237 6.27 4.51 -14.30
N LEU A 238 5.11 5.14 -14.13
CA LEU A 238 4.91 6.59 -14.25
C LEU A 238 5.89 7.43 -13.43
N PRO A 239 6.23 7.07 -12.16
CA PRO A 239 7.23 7.83 -11.42
C PRO A 239 8.58 7.89 -12.13
N GLY A 240 9.02 6.76 -12.71
CA GLY A 240 10.27 6.70 -13.48
C GLY A 240 10.18 7.48 -14.81
N GLN A 241 9.07 7.36 -15.54
CA GLN A 241 8.83 8.11 -16.79
C GLN A 241 8.87 9.62 -16.57
N LEU A 242 8.36 10.08 -15.43
CA LEU A 242 8.29 11.50 -15.05
C LEU A 242 9.57 12.02 -14.37
N GLY A 243 10.56 11.16 -14.10
CA GLY A 243 11.82 11.55 -13.47
C GLY A 243 11.74 11.81 -11.98
N CYS A 244 10.79 11.16 -11.28
CA CYS A 244 10.72 11.25 -9.81
C CYS A 244 11.95 10.63 -9.15
N THR A 245 12.44 11.26 -8.09
CA THR A 245 13.40 10.65 -7.19
C THR A 245 12.77 9.50 -6.43
N LEU A 246 13.39 8.31 -6.52
CA LEU A 246 12.99 7.13 -5.76
C LEU A 246 13.95 6.91 -4.58
N LEU A 247 13.43 6.41 -3.48
CA LEU A 247 14.20 5.98 -2.32
C LEU A 247 14.66 4.52 -2.50
N GLU A 248 15.54 4.02 -1.62
CA GLU A 248 16.12 2.67 -1.72
C GLU A 248 15.07 1.55 -1.78
N ASP A 249 13.92 1.73 -1.12
CA ASP A 249 12.81 0.80 -1.12
C ASP A 249 11.88 0.94 -2.35
N GLY A 250 12.24 1.79 -3.31
CA GLY A 250 11.46 2.07 -4.50
C GLY A 250 10.29 3.03 -4.30
N SER A 251 10.07 3.57 -3.08
CA SER A 251 9.05 4.58 -2.83
C SER A 251 9.41 5.90 -3.51
N VAL A 252 8.40 6.60 -4.01
CA VAL A 252 8.59 7.98 -4.49
C VAL A 252 8.93 8.88 -3.31
N SER A 253 10.07 9.60 -3.41
CA SER A 253 10.47 10.59 -2.42
C SER A 253 9.56 11.81 -2.49
N VAL A 254 8.89 12.15 -1.38
CA VAL A 254 8.01 13.32 -1.31
C VAL A 254 8.35 14.21 -0.12
N GLY A 255 8.02 15.50 -0.26
CA GLY A 255 8.01 16.46 0.84
C GLY A 255 6.81 16.26 1.78
N ASP A 256 6.68 17.15 2.77
CA ASP A 256 5.65 17.05 3.82
C ASP A 256 4.21 17.14 3.28
N PHE A 257 4.03 17.73 2.11
CA PHE A 257 2.73 17.94 1.47
C PHE A 257 2.56 17.12 0.18
N GLY A 258 3.35 16.06 0.00
CA GLY A 258 3.24 15.17 -1.14
C GLY A 258 3.92 15.67 -2.42
N GLN A 259 4.68 16.79 -2.41
CA GLN A 259 5.43 17.25 -3.58
C GLN A 259 6.56 16.26 -3.91
N THR A 260 6.70 15.90 -5.17
CA THR A 260 7.82 15.12 -5.67
C THR A 260 9.02 16.01 -6.03
N SER A 261 10.10 15.41 -6.55
CA SER A 261 11.23 16.15 -7.13
C SER A 261 10.89 16.90 -8.43
N VAL A 262 9.71 16.65 -8.99
CA VAL A 262 9.26 17.23 -10.26
C VAL A 262 8.23 18.34 -9.98
N PRO A 263 8.45 19.58 -10.39
CA PRO A 263 7.52 20.69 -10.14
C PRO A 263 6.12 20.39 -10.68
N GLY A 264 5.10 20.64 -9.86
CA GLY A 264 3.69 20.41 -10.22
C GLY A 264 3.24 18.94 -10.17
N LEU A 265 4.15 18.01 -9.87
CA LEU A 265 3.87 16.59 -9.68
C LEU A 265 3.85 16.24 -8.20
N PHE A 266 2.79 15.54 -7.78
CA PHE A 266 2.57 15.10 -6.41
C PHE A 266 2.42 13.57 -6.37
N ALA A 267 2.68 12.98 -5.20
CA ALA A 267 2.43 11.56 -4.97
C ALA A 267 1.90 11.33 -3.55
N ALA A 268 1.00 10.35 -3.38
CA ALA A 268 0.38 10.03 -2.09
C ALA A 268 0.00 8.56 -1.98
N GLY A 269 -0.14 8.07 -0.75
CA GLY A 269 -0.48 6.69 -0.42
C GLY A 269 0.75 5.78 -0.47
N ASP A 270 0.52 4.46 -0.46
CA ASP A 270 1.53 3.41 -0.28
C ASP A 270 2.74 3.52 -1.23
N MET A 271 2.60 4.24 -2.35
CA MET A 271 3.65 4.41 -3.34
C MET A 271 4.73 5.43 -2.97
N ALA A 272 4.46 6.28 -1.98
CA ALA A 272 5.29 7.42 -1.65
C ALA A 272 5.62 7.48 -0.16
N ARG A 273 6.73 8.08 0.20
CA ARG A 273 7.06 8.44 1.59
C ARG A 273 8.05 9.59 1.69
N ARG A 274 8.05 10.24 2.83
CA ARG A 274 9.09 11.19 3.17
C ARG A 274 10.41 10.46 3.47
N PRO A 275 11.57 11.02 3.10
CA PRO A 275 12.87 10.41 3.42
C PRO A 275 13.10 10.18 4.91
N THR A 276 12.48 10.98 5.77
CA THR A 276 12.55 10.88 7.23
C THR A 276 11.74 9.72 7.82
N MET A 277 10.81 9.13 7.06
CA MET A 277 10.06 7.96 7.48
C MET A 277 10.82 6.68 7.08
N PRO A 278 11.01 5.71 7.99
CA PRO A 278 11.76 4.50 7.67
C PRO A 278 11.02 3.56 6.69
N VAL A 279 9.70 3.64 6.66
CA VAL A 279 8.82 2.83 5.79
C VAL A 279 7.60 3.65 5.38
N PRO A 280 6.92 3.33 4.27
CA PRO A 280 5.63 3.93 3.92
C PRO A 280 4.57 3.64 5.00
N GLY A 281 3.68 4.60 5.23
CA GLY A 281 2.53 4.43 6.09
C GLY A 281 1.40 3.67 5.38
N ALA A 282 1.58 2.37 5.14
CA ALA A 282 0.69 1.56 4.31
C ALA A 282 -0.61 1.17 5.04
N GLN A 283 -1.42 2.16 5.40
CA GLN A 283 -2.77 2.00 5.97
C GLN A 283 -3.78 2.83 5.18
N VAL A 284 -5.01 2.35 5.09
CA VAL A 284 -6.10 3.03 4.35
C VAL A 284 -6.33 4.45 4.85
N VAL A 285 -6.33 4.65 6.17
CA VAL A 285 -6.52 5.98 6.79
C VAL A 285 -5.35 6.92 6.50
N ILE A 286 -4.11 6.41 6.51
CA ILE A 286 -2.91 7.20 6.20
C ILE A 286 -2.93 7.59 4.73
N ALA A 287 -3.18 6.63 3.82
CA ALA A 287 -3.28 6.92 2.40
C ALA A 287 -4.36 7.98 2.10
N ALA A 288 -5.54 7.90 2.75
CA ALA A 288 -6.58 8.90 2.62
C ALA A 288 -6.13 10.28 3.12
N ALA A 289 -5.44 10.34 4.28
CA ALA A 289 -4.91 11.57 4.83
C ALA A 289 -3.83 12.20 3.94
N GLU A 290 -2.92 11.40 3.41
CA GLU A 290 -1.90 11.88 2.47
C GLU A 290 -2.52 12.44 1.18
N GLY A 291 -3.55 11.78 0.65
CA GLY A 291 -4.33 12.31 -0.47
C GLY A 291 -4.97 13.66 -0.16
N ALA A 292 -5.51 13.85 1.06
CA ALA A 292 -6.06 15.12 1.51
C ALA A 292 -4.99 16.22 1.59
N ILE A 293 -3.83 15.90 2.17
CA ILE A 293 -2.69 16.84 2.31
C ILE A 293 -2.20 17.27 0.92
N ALA A 294 -2.00 16.31 0.00
CA ALA A 294 -1.59 16.59 -1.36
C ALA A 294 -2.62 17.46 -2.11
N ALA A 295 -3.92 17.20 -1.93
CA ALA A 295 -4.98 18.00 -2.56
C ALA A 295 -4.95 19.46 -2.12
N VAL A 296 -4.77 19.73 -0.82
CA VAL A 296 -4.66 21.09 -0.29
C VAL A 296 -3.42 21.78 -0.87
N ALA A 297 -2.28 21.08 -0.91
CA ALA A 297 -1.05 21.63 -1.49
C ALA A 297 -1.20 21.93 -2.98
N ILE A 298 -1.83 21.04 -3.74
CA ILE A 298 -2.13 21.25 -5.17
C ILE A 298 -3.03 22.47 -5.38
N ASP A 299 -4.08 22.62 -4.55
CA ASP A 299 -5.00 23.76 -4.64
C ASP A 299 -4.28 25.09 -4.40
N GLN A 300 -3.45 25.15 -3.34
CA GLN A 300 -2.66 26.33 -3.00
C GLN A 300 -1.64 26.65 -4.11
N ASP A 301 -0.96 25.67 -4.65
CA ASP A 301 0.02 25.83 -5.71
C ASP A 301 -0.66 26.36 -7.00
N LEU A 302 -1.84 25.87 -7.34
CA LEU A 302 -2.64 26.40 -8.46
C LEU A 302 -3.06 27.86 -8.26
N VAL A 303 -3.36 28.29 -7.03
CA VAL A 303 -3.69 29.70 -6.72
C VAL A 303 -2.47 30.58 -6.85
N LEU A 304 -1.35 30.19 -6.25
CA LEU A 304 -0.13 30.99 -6.24
C LEU A 304 0.46 31.19 -7.65
N ASN A 305 0.45 30.15 -8.49
CA ASN A 305 0.95 30.26 -9.86
C ASN A 305 0.03 31.09 -10.77
N ASN A 306 -1.25 31.27 -10.43
CA ASN A 306 -2.12 32.22 -11.13
C ASN A 306 -1.85 33.70 -10.77
N LEU A 307 -1.16 33.96 -9.66
CA LEU A 307 -0.82 35.32 -9.24
C LEU A 307 0.54 35.79 -9.81
N ALA A 308 1.34 34.86 -10.35
CA ALA A 308 2.68 35.13 -10.88
C ALA A 308 2.68 35.34 -12.43
N GLY A 309 1.58 35.14 -13.11
CA GLY A 309 1.34 35.39 -14.53
C GLY A 309 0.27 36.46 -14.73
#